data_56743ace5a4063cf40daa150d186a8f3
#
_entry.id   56743ace5a4063cf40daa150d186a8f3
#
_cell.length_a   1.000
_cell.length_b   1.000
_cell.length_c   1.000
_cell.angle_alpha   90.00
_cell.angle_beta   90.00
_cell.angle_gamma   90.00
#
_symmetry.space_group_name_H-M   'P 1'
#
loop_
_entity.id
_entity.type
_entity.pdbx_description
1 polymer ?
#
loop_
_entity_poly.entity_id
_entity_poly.type
_entity_poly.pdbx_seq_one_letter_code
_entity_poly.pdbx_strand_id
1 'polypeptide(L)'
;MPKPSLAADQLPASAAKALKDLGENLALARQRRKESVRAWAARMAVSVPTLIRMEKGDPSVGMGVYITALWLMGRHTALPDIAAPAQDVNALEQDIEAVRQRSRRMSRKPVELV
;
A
#
# COMPACT_ATOMS: atom_id res chain seq x y z
N MET A 1 -15.20 -17.59 13.51
CA MET A 1 -14.80 -16.39 12.78
C MET A 1 -13.45 -15.91 13.30
N PRO A 2 -12.49 -15.65 12.43
CA PRO A 2 -11.26 -15.03 12.88
C PRO A 2 -11.58 -13.63 13.42
N LYS A 3 -10.97 -13.29 14.55
CA LYS A 3 -11.09 -11.95 15.10
C LYS A 3 -10.42 -10.96 14.13
N PRO A 4 -11.06 -9.80 13.86
CA PRO A 4 -10.40 -8.78 13.06
C PRO A 4 -9.10 -8.34 13.72
N SER A 5 -8.11 -8.03 12.91
CA SER A 5 -6.84 -7.50 13.39
C SER A 5 -7.05 -6.14 14.06
N LEU A 6 -6.39 -5.91 15.20
CA LEU A 6 -6.40 -4.58 15.84
C LEU A 6 -5.88 -3.51 14.88
N ALA A 7 -4.89 -3.86 14.04
CA ALA A 7 -4.36 -2.94 13.03
C ALA A 7 -5.44 -2.52 12.01
N ALA A 8 -6.34 -3.45 11.62
CA ALA A 8 -7.45 -3.14 10.71
C ALA A 8 -8.43 -2.15 11.35
N ASP A 9 -8.75 -2.34 12.64
CA ASP A 9 -9.68 -1.48 13.37
C ASP A 9 -9.07 -0.10 13.67
N GLN A 10 -7.74 -0.01 13.75
CA GLN A 10 -7.02 1.19 14.11
C GLN A 10 -6.34 1.87 12.92
N LEU A 11 -6.79 1.57 11.69
CA LEU A 11 -6.21 2.17 10.51
C LEU A 11 -6.38 3.69 10.55
N PRO A 12 -5.31 4.48 10.38
CA PRO A 12 -5.45 5.94 10.32
C PRO A 12 -6.43 6.36 9.23
N ALA A 13 -7.15 7.46 9.45
CA ALA A 13 -8.21 7.91 8.56
C ALA A 13 -7.74 8.09 7.11
N SER A 14 -6.55 8.65 6.91
CA SER A 14 -5.98 8.84 5.58
C SER A 14 -5.63 7.52 4.90
N ALA A 15 -5.15 6.55 5.67
CA ALA A 15 -4.85 5.21 5.16
C ALA A 15 -6.13 4.45 4.84
N ALA A 16 -7.16 4.57 5.69
CA ALA A 16 -8.47 3.97 5.43
C ALA A 16 -9.09 4.53 4.14
N LYS A 17 -8.98 5.84 3.92
CA LYS A 17 -9.45 6.48 2.70
C LYS A 17 -8.69 5.97 1.48
N ALA A 18 -7.38 5.83 1.56
CA ALA A 18 -6.56 5.31 0.48
C ALA A 18 -6.99 3.89 0.08
N LEU A 19 -7.26 3.03 1.08
CA LEU A 19 -7.72 1.67 0.82
C LEU A 19 -9.12 1.67 0.20
N LYS A 20 -10.01 2.55 0.67
CA LYS A 20 -11.35 2.71 0.11
C LYS A 20 -11.29 3.13 -1.36
N ASP A 21 -10.42 4.10 -1.67
CA ASP A 21 -10.19 4.55 -3.05
C ASP A 21 -9.66 3.41 -3.92
N LEU A 22 -8.75 2.59 -3.39
CA LEU A 22 -8.25 1.42 -4.09
C LEU A 22 -9.38 0.43 -4.38
N GLY A 23 -10.23 0.14 -3.40
CA GLY A 23 -11.38 -0.74 -3.56
C GLY A 23 -12.32 -0.26 -4.66
N GLU A 24 -12.64 1.03 -4.68
CA GLU A 24 -13.45 1.65 -5.72
C GLU A 24 -12.82 1.51 -7.11
N ASN A 25 -11.52 1.72 -7.21
CA ASN A 25 -10.78 1.57 -8.45
C ASN A 25 -10.76 0.12 -8.94
N LEU A 26 -10.66 -0.84 -8.02
CA LEU A 26 -10.75 -2.26 -8.35
C LEU A 26 -12.13 -2.63 -8.87
N ALA A 27 -13.19 -2.07 -8.27
CA ALA A 27 -14.55 -2.26 -8.75
C ALA A 27 -14.73 -1.69 -10.17
N LEU A 28 -14.20 -0.49 -10.42
CA LEU A 28 -14.23 0.12 -11.74
C LEU A 28 -13.48 -0.73 -12.77
N ALA A 29 -12.32 -1.29 -12.39
CA ALA A 29 -11.54 -2.15 -13.28
C ALA A 29 -12.34 -3.38 -13.71
N ARG A 30 -13.08 -3.98 -12.78
CA ARG A 30 -13.97 -5.11 -13.08
C ARG A 30 -15.10 -4.67 -14.01
N GLN A 31 -15.76 -3.57 -13.69
CA GLN A 31 -16.89 -3.05 -14.46
C GLN A 31 -16.47 -2.67 -15.89
N ARG A 32 -15.32 -2.07 -16.06
CA ARG A 32 -14.77 -1.72 -17.38
C ARG A 32 -14.54 -2.96 -18.26
N ARG A 33 -14.26 -4.10 -17.62
CA ARG A 33 -14.10 -5.39 -18.31
C ARG A 33 -15.42 -6.12 -18.49
N LYS A 34 -16.53 -5.49 -18.05
CA LYS A 34 -17.88 -6.05 -18.14
C LYS A 34 -18.00 -7.41 -17.43
N GLU A 35 -17.20 -7.59 -16.39
CA GLU A 35 -17.23 -8.81 -15.57
C GLU A 35 -18.21 -8.64 -14.42
N SER A 36 -19.05 -9.66 -14.21
CA SER A 36 -19.94 -9.70 -13.05
C SER A 36 -19.13 -9.94 -11.77
N VAL A 37 -19.70 -9.54 -10.63
CA VAL A 37 -19.14 -9.85 -9.32
C VAL A 37 -18.89 -11.35 -9.17
N ARG A 38 -19.87 -12.16 -9.56
CA ARG A 38 -19.80 -13.63 -9.45
C ARG A 38 -18.65 -14.20 -10.29
N ALA A 39 -18.54 -13.78 -11.57
CA ALA A 39 -17.50 -14.27 -12.45
C ALA A 39 -16.11 -13.82 -11.98
N TRP A 40 -15.98 -12.58 -11.54
CA TRP A 40 -14.71 -12.04 -11.05
C TRP A 40 -14.26 -12.75 -9.77
N ALA A 41 -15.17 -12.96 -8.82
CA ALA A 41 -14.90 -13.69 -7.58
C ALA A 41 -14.44 -15.14 -7.88
N ALA A 42 -15.07 -15.80 -8.84
CA ALA A 42 -14.66 -17.15 -9.24
C ALA A 42 -13.22 -17.15 -9.80
N ARG A 43 -12.87 -16.18 -10.63
CA ARG A 43 -11.51 -16.05 -11.17
C ARG A 43 -10.48 -15.75 -10.07
N MET A 44 -10.88 -15.02 -9.04
CA MET A 44 -10.02 -14.71 -7.89
C MET A 44 -9.97 -15.84 -6.86
N ALA A 45 -10.79 -16.88 -7.01
CA ALA A 45 -10.93 -17.96 -6.05
C ALA A 45 -11.34 -17.45 -4.65
N VAL A 46 -12.23 -16.46 -4.63
CA VAL A 46 -12.79 -15.91 -3.39
C VAL A 46 -14.32 -15.97 -3.43
N SER A 47 -14.95 -15.87 -2.26
CA SER A 47 -16.41 -15.77 -2.19
C SER A 47 -16.90 -14.41 -2.68
N VAL A 48 -18.14 -14.33 -3.13
CA VAL A 48 -18.76 -13.07 -3.53
C VAL A 48 -18.76 -12.05 -2.38
N PRO A 49 -19.13 -12.41 -1.13
CA PRO A 49 -19.02 -11.46 -0.03
C PRO A 49 -17.61 -10.91 0.19
N THR A 50 -16.57 -11.73 0.03
CA THR A 50 -15.18 -11.28 0.15
C THR A 50 -14.85 -10.26 -0.94
N LEU A 51 -15.26 -10.52 -2.18
CA LEU A 51 -15.06 -9.58 -3.28
C LEU A 51 -15.76 -8.25 -2.99
N ILE A 52 -16.99 -8.28 -2.54
CA ILE A 52 -17.77 -7.07 -2.24
C ILE A 52 -17.07 -6.26 -1.15
N ARG A 53 -16.57 -6.91 -0.08
CA ARG A 53 -15.83 -6.23 0.99
C ARG A 53 -14.54 -5.62 0.47
N MET A 54 -13.82 -6.32 -0.40
CA MET A 54 -12.60 -5.80 -1.03
C MET A 54 -12.91 -4.53 -1.83
N GLU A 55 -13.98 -4.55 -2.62
CA GLU A 55 -14.37 -3.39 -3.45
C GLU A 55 -14.84 -2.21 -2.62
N LYS A 56 -15.22 -2.43 -1.37
CA LYS A 56 -15.50 -1.37 -0.39
C LYS A 56 -14.25 -0.87 0.35
N GLY A 57 -13.10 -1.48 0.09
CA GLY A 57 -11.86 -1.13 0.76
C GLY A 57 -11.81 -1.58 2.21
N ASP A 58 -12.40 -2.73 2.53
CA ASP A 58 -12.44 -3.28 3.87
C ASP A 58 -11.03 -3.73 4.29
N PRO A 59 -10.45 -3.13 5.35
CA PRO A 59 -9.12 -3.50 5.80
C PRO A 59 -9.03 -4.88 6.45
N SER A 60 -10.16 -5.51 6.79
CA SER A 60 -10.18 -6.88 7.31
C SER A 60 -9.99 -7.93 6.22
N VAL A 61 -10.17 -7.55 4.96
CA VAL A 61 -9.87 -8.43 3.82
C VAL A 61 -8.36 -8.53 3.67
N GLY A 62 -7.83 -9.75 3.58
CA GLY A 62 -6.40 -9.96 3.48
C GLY A 62 -5.76 -9.32 2.25
N MET A 63 -4.51 -8.89 2.39
CA MET A 63 -3.76 -8.26 1.32
C MET A 63 -3.70 -9.15 0.07
N GLY A 64 -3.60 -10.47 0.23
CA GLY A 64 -3.57 -11.40 -0.89
C GLY A 64 -4.77 -11.30 -1.82
N VAL A 65 -5.94 -10.96 -1.28
CA VAL A 65 -7.16 -10.76 -2.08
C VAL A 65 -7.00 -9.52 -2.96
N TYR A 66 -6.55 -8.41 -2.38
CA TYR A 66 -6.28 -7.18 -3.13
C TYR A 66 -5.22 -7.40 -4.22
N ILE A 67 -4.15 -8.11 -3.88
CA ILE A 67 -3.08 -8.42 -4.84
C ILE A 67 -3.60 -9.27 -5.99
N THR A 68 -4.46 -10.25 -5.72
CA THR A 68 -5.07 -11.08 -6.76
C THR A 68 -5.88 -10.23 -7.74
N ALA A 69 -6.67 -9.28 -7.22
CA ALA A 69 -7.43 -8.36 -8.06
C ALA A 69 -6.49 -7.49 -8.92
N LEU A 70 -5.43 -6.97 -8.33
CA LEU A 70 -4.42 -6.20 -9.04
C LEU A 70 -3.73 -7.03 -10.12
N TRP A 71 -3.48 -8.29 -9.84
CA TRP A 71 -2.90 -9.23 -10.80
C TRP A 71 -3.81 -9.44 -12.01
N LEU A 72 -5.11 -9.60 -11.78
CA LEU A 72 -6.08 -9.76 -12.87
C LEU A 72 -6.12 -8.55 -13.81
N MET A 73 -5.86 -7.35 -13.29
CA MET A 73 -5.80 -6.14 -14.12
C MET A 73 -4.37 -5.77 -14.55
N GLY A 74 -3.38 -6.62 -14.23
CA GLY A 74 -1.99 -6.40 -14.63
C GLY A 74 -1.26 -5.30 -13.87
N ARG A 75 -1.75 -4.90 -12.70
CA ARG A 75 -1.17 -3.80 -11.93
C ARG A 75 -0.42 -4.23 -10.67
N HIS A 76 -0.32 -5.53 -10.43
CA HIS A 76 0.46 -6.06 -9.29
C HIS A 76 1.93 -5.67 -9.35
N THR A 77 2.47 -5.40 -10.53
CA THR A 77 3.87 -5.02 -10.71
C THR A 77 4.21 -3.66 -10.11
N ALA A 78 3.20 -2.82 -9.82
CA ALA A 78 3.41 -1.55 -9.14
C ALA A 78 3.63 -1.70 -7.63
N LEU A 79 3.30 -2.85 -7.04
CA LEU A 79 3.38 -3.06 -5.59
C LEU A 79 4.78 -2.85 -5.00
N PRO A 80 5.86 -3.41 -5.60
CA PRO A 80 7.19 -3.20 -5.02
C PRO A 80 7.60 -1.73 -5.01
N ASP A 81 7.10 -0.94 -5.95
CA ASP A 81 7.48 0.47 -6.11
C ASP A 81 6.83 1.39 -5.07
N ILE A 82 5.73 0.96 -4.46
CA ILE A 82 4.99 1.78 -3.49
C ILE A 82 5.88 2.18 -2.31
N ALA A 83 6.71 1.24 -1.84
CA ALA A 83 7.62 1.48 -0.72
C ALA A 83 9.09 1.50 -1.18
N ALA A 84 9.34 1.69 -2.47
CA ALA A 84 10.71 1.72 -2.99
C ALA A 84 11.51 2.86 -2.35
N PRO A 85 12.80 2.65 -2.06
CA PRO A 85 13.63 3.68 -1.41
C PRO A 85 13.60 5.03 -2.12
N ALA A 86 13.52 5.05 -3.45
CA ALA A 86 13.44 6.28 -4.23
C ALA A 86 12.11 7.03 -4.04
N GLN A 87 11.06 6.34 -3.59
CA GLN A 87 9.73 6.90 -3.34
C GLN A 87 9.52 7.25 -1.86
N ASP A 88 10.45 6.85 -1.00
CA ASP A 88 10.36 7.08 0.44
C ASP A 88 10.96 8.45 0.77
N VAL A 89 10.14 9.48 0.64
CA VAL A 89 10.55 10.88 0.86
C VAL A 89 11.01 11.10 2.30
N ASN A 90 10.35 10.48 3.28
CA ASN A 90 10.70 10.64 4.69
C ASN A 90 12.09 10.07 4.99
N ALA A 91 12.41 8.90 4.49
CA ALA A 91 13.74 8.31 4.67
C ALA A 91 14.80 9.13 3.95
N LEU A 92 14.50 9.62 2.75
CA LEU A 92 15.41 10.49 2.00
C LEU A 92 15.71 11.77 2.76
N GLU A 93 14.71 12.43 3.34
CA GLU A 93 14.87 13.61 4.18
C GLU A 93 15.73 13.34 5.40
N GLN A 94 15.52 12.19 6.06
CA GLN A 94 16.33 11.77 7.20
C GLN A 94 17.78 11.53 6.80
N ASP A 95 18.01 10.92 5.66
CA ASP A 95 19.37 10.68 5.14
C ASP A 95 20.08 12.00 4.85
N ILE A 96 19.40 12.96 4.23
CA ILE A 96 19.94 14.30 3.95
C ILE A 96 20.30 15.00 5.26
N GLU A 97 19.41 14.96 6.25
CA GLU A 97 19.67 15.60 7.55
C GLU A 97 20.84 14.95 8.28
N ALA A 98 20.97 13.63 8.22
CA ALA A 98 22.12 12.91 8.79
C ALA A 98 23.43 13.36 8.15
N VAL A 99 23.47 13.55 6.83
CA VAL A 99 24.63 14.04 6.11
C VAL A 99 24.95 15.48 6.54
N ARG A 100 23.96 16.35 6.64
CA ARG A 100 24.13 17.73 7.10
C ARG A 100 24.72 17.79 8.51
N GLN A 101 24.23 16.94 9.40
CA GLN A 101 24.73 16.86 10.78
C GLN A 101 26.18 16.39 10.81
N ARG A 102 26.55 15.42 9.99
CA ARG A 102 27.94 14.97 9.87
C ARG A 102 28.83 16.12 9.38
N SER A 103 28.40 16.84 8.37
CA SER A 103 29.18 17.99 7.83
C SER A 103 29.39 19.08 8.89
N ARG A 104 28.35 19.38 9.67
CA ARG A 104 28.44 20.35 10.78
C ARG A 104 29.43 19.87 11.85
N ARG A 105 29.42 18.58 12.21
CA ARG A 105 30.38 18.03 13.17
C ARG A 105 31.80 18.11 12.65
N MET A 106 32.01 17.81 11.38
CA MET A 106 33.34 17.88 10.77
C MET A 106 33.87 19.30 10.73
N SER A 107 33.04 20.30 10.44
CA SER A 107 33.45 21.70 10.42
C SER A 107 33.69 22.28 11.82
N ARG A 108 33.16 21.68 12.88
CA ARG A 108 33.35 22.09 14.27
C ARG A 108 34.59 21.49 14.92
N LYS A 109 35.07 20.37 14.41
CA LYS A 109 36.31 19.76 14.93
C LYS A 109 37.50 20.62 14.53
N PRO A 110 38.36 20.99 15.50
CA PRO A 110 39.63 21.65 15.14
C PRO A 110 40.42 20.71 14.24
N VAL A 111 40.92 21.31 13.14
CA VAL A 111 41.80 20.59 12.23
C VAL A 111 43.11 20.37 12.96
N GLU A 112 43.39 19.12 13.35
CA GLU A 112 44.71 18.79 13.86
C GLU A 112 45.64 18.75 12.67
N LEU A 113 46.46 19.76 12.62
CA LEU A 113 47.61 19.78 11.70
C LEU A 113 48.70 18.88 12.31
N VAL A 114 48.81 17.74 11.76
CA VAL A 114 49.89 16.83 12.11
C VAL A 114 51.09 17.13 11.21
#